data_ad6a59e37733d8e07177955e761ee70a
#
_entry.id   ad6a59e37733d8e07177955e761ee70a
#
_cell.length_a   1.000
_cell.length_b   1.000
_cell.length_c   1.000
_cell.angle_alpha   90.00
_cell.angle_beta   90.00
_cell.angle_gamma   90.00
#
_symmetry.space_group_name_H-M   'P 1'
#
loop_
_entity.id
_entity.type
_entity.pdbx_description
1 polymer ?
#
loop_
_entity_poly.entity_id
_entity_poly.type
_entity_poly.pdbx_seq_one_letter_code
_entity_poly.pdbx_strand_id
1 'polypeptide(L)'
;MNKFYDIFINMTRDCNFRCIYCYEKDKYRNDYLSINNAKKILEFIRELKESDFFIRDYSSIRLTFFGGEPLLNKDVLKYIVKETKDDSLIYYSLITNGSKLDDIIEIFDSVKIIRLYNAPKLHIQVSYDGAPINSSTRPDVNGKNTSQLVKNNIRELFDNGYNISIKSTVTPDNFKYLPDAYDDIRSIYPEGYGVYFPTIDYYNEYSIGYKIEDLNDSMIKLAAREASYFKKFNQFFFAWFEKNNNRICSAGKDMIAIDTNLDIYPCHGAYFEDSNDHLIGNLNDTNILDEINYHKNNLNIYTPKICQNCSTNICYKCNIIKYKYSKKNTYNERWNDYSNQPWLCNYYKSVNKVKLALYKILF
;
A
#
# COMPACT_ATOMS: atom_id res chain seq x y z
N MET A 1 -6.93 5.16 -21.13
CA MET A 1 -6.23 4.63 -19.92
C MET A 1 -7.16 3.65 -19.25
N ASN A 2 -6.67 2.44 -18.91
CA ASN A 2 -7.48 1.50 -18.12
C ASN A 2 -7.79 2.10 -16.75
N LYS A 3 -9.06 2.19 -16.41
CA LYS A 3 -9.51 2.60 -15.09
C LYS A 3 -9.81 1.35 -14.27
N PHE A 4 -9.02 1.12 -13.23
CA PHE A 4 -9.16 -0.02 -12.34
C PHE A 4 -10.19 0.23 -11.23
N TYR A 5 -10.95 -0.81 -10.91
CA TYR A 5 -11.62 -0.96 -9.64
C TYR A 5 -10.79 -1.90 -8.75
N ASP A 6 -10.28 -1.41 -7.64
CA ASP A 6 -9.40 -2.16 -6.76
C ASP A 6 -10.19 -2.92 -5.69
N ILE A 7 -10.04 -4.25 -5.67
CA ILE A 7 -10.62 -5.11 -4.62
C ILE A 7 -9.46 -5.69 -3.81
N PHE A 8 -9.30 -5.20 -2.58
CA PHE A 8 -8.38 -5.76 -1.61
C PHE A 8 -9.05 -6.96 -0.94
N ILE A 9 -8.40 -8.12 -0.96
CA ILE A 9 -8.90 -9.35 -0.36
C ILE A 9 -7.97 -9.71 0.81
N ASN A 10 -8.51 -9.64 2.02
CA ASN A 10 -7.80 -10.08 3.21
C ASN A 10 -7.73 -11.62 3.25
N MET A 11 -6.54 -12.16 3.02
CA MET A 11 -6.34 -13.61 2.97
C MET A 11 -6.28 -14.22 4.37
N THR A 12 -5.72 -13.49 5.34
CA THR A 12 -5.57 -13.89 6.73
C THR A 12 -5.12 -12.71 7.58
N ARG A 13 -5.45 -12.73 8.85
CA ARG A 13 -4.91 -11.79 9.85
C ARG A 13 -3.61 -12.29 10.49
N ASP A 14 -3.23 -13.55 10.24
CA ASP A 14 -1.98 -14.11 10.75
C ASP A 14 -0.76 -13.68 9.92
N CYS A 15 0.40 -13.63 10.57
CA CYS A 15 1.66 -13.25 9.94
C CYS A 15 2.83 -13.97 10.60
N ASN A 16 3.80 -14.38 9.80
CA ASN A 16 5.05 -14.96 10.27
C ASN A 16 6.15 -13.93 10.61
N PHE A 17 5.83 -12.60 10.50
CA PHE A 17 6.69 -11.50 10.97
C PHE A 17 6.04 -10.76 12.14
N ARG A 18 6.86 -10.02 12.90
CA ARG A 18 6.45 -9.16 14.03
C ARG A 18 6.98 -7.75 13.85
N CYS A 19 6.52 -7.09 12.77
CA CYS A 19 6.93 -5.72 12.46
C CYS A 19 6.53 -4.76 13.59
N ILE A 20 7.47 -3.93 14.07
CA ILE A 20 7.25 -3.06 15.24
C ILE A 20 6.17 -2.01 15.03
N TYR A 21 5.94 -1.59 13.79
CA TYR A 21 4.92 -0.62 13.37
C TYR A 21 3.66 -1.28 12.80
N CYS A 22 3.49 -2.60 12.96
CA CYS A 22 2.36 -3.29 12.37
C CYS A 22 1.06 -2.86 13.04
N TYR A 23 0.10 -2.41 12.24
CA TYR A 23 -1.22 -2.03 12.74
C TYR A 23 -2.05 -3.23 13.22
N GLU A 24 -1.66 -4.46 12.80
CA GLU A 24 -2.26 -5.72 13.24
C GLU A 24 -1.65 -6.29 14.53
N LYS A 25 -0.62 -5.67 15.11
CA LYS A 25 0.20 -6.30 16.15
C LYS A 25 -0.57 -6.75 17.41
N ASP A 26 -1.69 -6.11 17.71
CA ASP A 26 -2.55 -6.46 18.86
C ASP A 26 -3.74 -7.35 18.47
N LYS A 27 -3.87 -7.68 17.18
CA LYS A 27 -5.01 -8.36 16.58
C LYS A 27 -4.64 -9.64 15.86
N TYR A 28 -3.49 -10.24 16.17
CA TYR A 28 -3.13 -11.53 15.61
C TYR A 28 -4.17 -12.58 15.98
N ARG A 29 -5.14 -12.73 15.08
CA ARG A 29 -6.19 -13.72 15.13
C ARG A 29 -5.84 -14.78 14.11
N ASN A 30 -6.09 -16.01 14.45
CA ASN A 30 -5.94 -17.14 13.55
C ASN A 30 -7.11 -17.17 12.54
N ASP A 31 -7.38 -16.01 11.90
CA ASP A 31 -8.49 -15.83 10.98
C ASP A 31 -7.98 -15.98 9.55
N TYR A 32 -8.51 -16.95 8.84
CA TYR A 32 -8.19 -17.26 7.46
C TYR A 32 -9.44 -17.17 6.59
N LEU A 33 -9.30 -16.58 5.40
CA LEU A 33 -10.34 -16.64 4.38
C LEU A 33 -10.60 -18.10 4.01
N SER A 34 -11.84 -18.54 4.16
CA SER A 34 -12.22 -19.91 3.79
C SER A 34 -12.41 -20.04 2.28
N ILE A 35 -12.30 -21.29 1.77
CA ILE A 35 -12.59 -21.58 0.36
C ILE A 35 -14.05 -21.24 0.00
N ASN A 36 -14.99 -21.40 0.92
CA ASN A 36 -16.40 -21.05 0.70
C ASN A 36 -16.58 -19.53 0.58
N ASN A 37 -15.89 -18.77 1.43
CA ASN A 37 -15.90 -17.31 1.32
C ASN A 37 -15.20 -16.83 0.05
N ALA A 38 -14.12 -17.49 -0.37
CA ALA A 38 -13.48 -17.19 -1.67
C ALA A 38 -14.43 -17.41 -2.85
N LYS A 39 -15.26 -18.47 -2.84
CA LYS A 39 -16.29 -18.68 -3.87
C LYS A 39 -17.31 -17.53 -3.92
N LYS A 40 -17.77 -17.06 -2.77
CA LYS A 40 -18.68 -15.90 -2.69
C LYS A 40 -18.03 -14.62 -3.23
N ILE A 41 -16.75 -14.39 -2.94
CA ILE A 41 -16.01 -13.28 -3.53
C ILE A 41 -15.96 -13.39 -5.07
N LEU A 42 -15.74 -14.59 -5.61
CA LEU A 42 -15.75 -14.80 -7.06
C LEU A 42 -17.14 -14.60 -7.69
N GLU A 43 -18.20 -14.98 -7.00
CA GLU A 43 -19.59 -14.69 -7.40
C GLU A 43 -19.84 -13.17 -7.42
N PHE A 44 -19.51 -12.48 -6.36
CA PHE A 44 -19.59 -11.02 -6.29
C PHE A 44 -18.79 -10.33 -7.42
N ILE A 45 -17.58 -10.80 -7.75
CA ILE A 45 -16.79 -10.24 -8.85
C ILE A 45 -17.50 -10.43 -10.22
N ARG A 46 -18.21 -11.54 -10.42
CA ARG A 46 -19.01 -11.74 -11.66
C ARG A 46 -20.17 -10.76 -11.73
N GLU A 47 -20.95 -10.64 -10.66
CA GLU A 47 -22.06 -9.68 -10.55
C GLU A 47 -21.59 -8.23 -10.68
N LEU A 48 -20.47 -7.88 -10.04
CA LEU A 48 -19.87 -6.56 -10.15
C LEU A 48 -19.53 -6.20 -11.60
N LYS A 49 -18.96 -7.11 -12.38
CA LYS A 49 -18.63 -6.89 -13.80
C LYS A 49 -19.85 -6.61 -14.68
N GLU A 50 -21.01 -7.12 -14.29
CA GLU A 50 -22.29 -6.92 -14.99
C GLU A 50 -23.05 -5.69 -14.50
N SER A 51 -22.62 -5.06 -13.40
CA SER A 51 -23.29 -3.90 -12.83
C SER A 51 -23.12 -2.63 -13.68
N ASP A 52 -24.17 -1.82 -13.77
CA ASP A 52 -24.18 -0.58 -14.55
C ASP A 52 -23.06 0.38 -14.14
N PHE A 53 -22.78 0.49 -12.83
CA PHE A 53 -21.75 1.41 -12.38
C PHE A 53 -20.34 0.93 -12.74
N PHE A 54 -20.09 -0.39 -12.76
CA PHE A 54 -18.80 -0.91 -13.21
C PHE A 54 -18.61 -0.70 -14.70
N ILE A 55 -19.60 -1.10 -15.51
CA ILE A 55 -19.55 -0.97 -16.98
C ILE A 55 -19.35 0.49 -17.42
N ARG A 56 -19.99 1.44 -16.71
CA ARG A 56 -19.86 2.87 -17.00
C ARG A 56 -18.51 3.44 -16.61
N ASP A 57 -17.95 3.04 -15.44
CA ASP A 57 -16.87 3.76 -14.78
C ASP A 57 -15.52 3.07 -14.87
N TYR A 58 -15.46 1.75 -15.14
CA TYR A 58 -14.23 0.97 -15.05
C TYR A 58 -14.04 0.07 -16.27
N SER A 59 -12.79 -0.32 -16.52
CA SER A 59 -12.41 -1.21 -17.62
C SER A 59 -11.71 -2.49 -17.14
N SER A 60 -11.34 -2.54 -15.86
CA SER A 60 -10.62 -3.68 -15.30
C SER A 60 -10.77 -3.73 -13.78
N ILE A 61 -10.59 -4.92 -13.21
CA ILE A 61 -10.55 -5.16 -11.77
C ILE A 61 -9.11 -5.53 -11.40
N ARG A 62 -8.60 -4.97 -10.31
CA ARG A 62 -7.36 -5.43 -9.72
C ARG A 62 -7.65 -6.11 -8.40
N LEU A 63 -7.38 -7.41 -8.32
CA LEU A 63 -7.45 -8.19 -7.09
C LEU A 63 -6.13 -8.02 -6.35
N THR A 64 -6.18 -7.38 -5.20
CA THR A 64 -5.01 -7.15 -4.34
C THR A 64 -5.08 -8.09 -3.14
N PHE A 65 -4.21 -9.09 -3.13
CA PHE A 65 -4.08 -10.02 -2.01
C PHE A 65 -3.21 -9.41 -0.93
N PHE A 66 -3.74 -9.35 0.29
CA PHE A 66 -3.06 -8.77 1.44
C PHE A 66 -3.54 -9.43 2.75
N GLY A 67 -3.13 -8.89 3.88
CA GLY A 67 -3.51 -9.32 5.22
C GLY A 67 -2.35 -9.16 6.20
N GLY A 68 -2.20 -10.09 7.13
CA GLY A 68 -0.95 -10.24 7.87
C GLY A 68 0.16 -10.67 6.90
N GLU A 69 0.17 -11.95 6.49
CA GLU A 69 0.93 -12.43 5.33
C GLU A 69 0.01 -13.29 4.45
N PRO A 70 -0.39 -12.83 3.26
CA PRO A 70 -1.36 -13.53 2.43
C PRO A 70 -0.94 -14.95 2.01
N LEU A 71 0.37 -15.19 1.89
CA LEU A 71 0.90 -16.49 1.49
C LEU A 71 0.82 -17.57 2.60
N LEU A 72 0.41 -17.19 3.81
CA LEU A 72 0.04 -18.20 4.82
C LEU A 72 -1.29 -18.89 4.48
N ASN A 73 -2.09 -18.30 3.60
CA ASN A 73 -3.32 -18.90 3.06
C ASN A 73 -3.18 -19.21 1.56
N LYS A 74 -2.07 -19.84 1.19
CA LYS A 74 -1.68 -20.06 -0.20
C LYS A 74 -2.68 -20.88 -1.01
N ASP A 75 -3.32 -21.86 -0.40
CA ASP A 75 -4.25 -22.75 -1.11
C ASP A 75 -5.49 -22.02 -1.61
N VAL A 76 -6.06 -21.14 -0.77
CA VAL A 76 -7.19 -20.29 -1.14
C VAL A 76 -6.76 -19.21 -2.15
N LEU A 77 -5.56 -18.62 -1.98
CA LEU A 77 -5.02 -17.68 -2.94
C LEU A 77 -4.83 -18.32 -4.31
N LYS A 78 -4.20 -19.51 -4.34
CA LYS A 78 -4.01 -20.32 -5.55
C LYS A 78 -5.35 -20.66 -6.23
N TYR A 79 -6.36 -21.00 -5.44
CA TYR A 79 -7.71 -21.24 -5.95
C TYR A 79 -8.27 -19.99 -6.66
N ILE A 80 -8.24 -18.80 -6.03
CA ILE A 80 -8.74 -17.56 -6.63
C ILE A 80 -8.00 -17.25 -7.94
N VAL A 81 -6.68 -17.34 -7.96
CA VAL A 81 -5.87 -17.09 -9.16
C VAL A 81 -6.22 -18.08 -10.27
N LYS A 82 -6.35 -19.38 -9.94
CA LYS A 82 -6.73 -20.43 -10.90
C LYS A 82 -8.08 -20.14 -11.57
N GLU A 83 -9.08 -19.75 -10.78
CA GLU A 83 -10.45 -19.49 -11.27
C GLU A 83 -10.56 -18.20 -12.11
N THR A 84 -9.57 -17.29 -12.00
CA THR A 84 -9.65 -15.96 -12.64
C THR A 84 -8.51 -15.67 -13.62
N LYS A 85 -7.51 -16.55 -13.77
CA LYS A 85 -6.31 -16.27 -14.59
C LYS A 85 -6.62 -16.03 -16.08
N ASP A 86 -7.65 -16.62 -16.61
CA ASP A 86 -8.03 -16.52 -18.01
C ASP A 86 -8.98 -15.32 -18.28
N ASP A 87 -9.44 -14.61 -17.24
CA ASP A 87 -10.25 -13.41 -17.36
C ASP A 87 -9.38 -12.20 -17.75
N SER A 88 -9.65 -11.62 -18.90
CA SER A 88 -8.89 -10.47 -19.45
C SER A 88 -9.13 -9.16 -18.71
N LEU A 89 -10.16 -9.07 -17.87
CA LEU A 89 -10.45 -7.89 -17.07
C LEU A 89 -9.75 -7.94 -15.69
N ILE A 90 -9.22 -9.10 -15.30
CA ILE A 90 -8.61 -9.31 -13.96
C ILE A 90 -7.10 -9.12 -14.02
N TYR A 91 -6.62 -8.26 -13.12
CA TYR A 91 -5.21 -8.05 -12.79
C TYR A 91 -4.96 -8.42 -11.33
N TYR A 92 -3.73 -8.76 -11.01
CA TYR A 92 -3.34 -9.16 -9.66
C TYR A 92 -2.32 -8.20 -9.06
N SER A 93 -2.47 -7.97 -7.76
CA SER A 93 -1.45 -7.37 -6.92
C SER A 93 -1.27 -8.24 -5.68
N LEU A 94 -0.03 -8.52 -5.31
CA LEU A 94 0.32 -9.21 -4.07
C LEU A 94 1.09 -8.25 -3.17
N ILE A 95 0.63 -8.06 -1.94
CA ILE A 95 1.36 -7.33 -0.90
C ILE A 95 1.89 -8.36 0.10
N THR A 96 3.20 -8.54 0.15
CA THR A 96 3.84 -9.60 0.95
C THR A 96 5.05 -9.08 1.72
N ASN A 97 5.42 -9.79 2.78
CA ASN A 97 6.68 -9.58 3.49
C ASN A 97 7.88 -10.21 2.77
N GLY A 98 7.65 -10.94 1.67
CA GLY A 98 8.69 -11.51 0.82
C GLY A 98 9.39 -12.74 1.37
N SER A 99 8.89 -13.36 2.44
CA SER A 99 9.54 -14.56 3.05
C SER A 99 9.23 -15.88 2.35
N LYS A 100 8.16 -15.90 1.52
CA LYS A 100 7.58 -17.13 0.94
C LYS A 100 7.79 -17.19 -0.57
N LEU A 101 9.05 -17.24 -1.02
CA LEU A 101 9.40 -17.20 -2.44
C LEU A 101 8.77 -18.35 -3.24
N ASP A 102 8.91 -19.59 -2.75
CA ASP A 102 8.40 -20.78 -3.45
C ASP A 102 6.89 -20.72 -3.64
N ASP A 103 6.15 -20.23 -2.66
CA ASP A 103 4.71 -20.07 -2.75
C ASP A 103 4.32 -18.99 -3.81
N ILE A 104 5.11 -17.91 -3.95
CA ILE A 104 4.91 -16.92 -5.01
C ILE A 104 5.08 -17.56 -6.38
N ILE A 105 6.17 -18.32 -6.57
CA ILE A 105 6.47 -18.98 -7.83
C ILE A 105 5.37 -20.01 -8.15
N GLU A 106 5.00 -20.85 -7.20
CA GLU A 106 3.95 -21.86 -7.37
C GLU A 106 2.61 -21.29 -7.84
N ILE A 107 2.22 -20.13 -7.29
CA ILE A 107 0.90 -19.52 -7.55
C ILE A 107 0.89 -18.70 -8.82
N PHE A 108 1.94 -17.90 -9.06
CA PHE A 108 1.89 -16.84 -10.05
C PHE A 108 2.75 -17.07 -11.29
N ASP A 109 3.51 -18.18 -11.38
CA ASP A 109 4.39 -18.43 -12.53
C ASP A 109 3.65 -18.41 -13.87
N SER A 110 2.43 -18.96 -13.91
CA SER A 110 1.60 -18.99 -15.12
C SER A 110 1.06 -17.62 -15.57
N VAL A 111 1.07 -16.61 -14.70
CA VAL A 111 0.50 -15.27 -14.99
C VAL A 111 1.55 -14.15 -15.02
N LYS A 112 2.77 -14.39 -14.54
CA LYS A 112 3.83 -13.36 -14.42
C LYS A 112 4.20 -12.69 -15.74
N ILE A 113 4.18 -13.46 -16.84
CA ILE A 113 4.55 -12.98 -18.18
C ILE A 113 3.38 -12.39 -18.95
N ILE A 114 2.15 -12.57 -18.48
CA ILE A 114 0.95 -12.10 -19.18
C ILE A 114 0.90 -10.57 -19.11
N ARG A 115 0.71 -9.95 -20.26
CA ARG A 115 0.46 -8.52 -20.38
C ARG A 115 -0.91 -8.31 -21.01
N LEU A 116 -1.70 -7.45 -20.37
CA LEU A 116 -3.01 -7.05 -20.88
C LEU A 116 -2.93 -5.54 -21.19
N TYR A 117 -3.27 -5.14 -22.41
CA TYR A 117 -3.19 -3.73 -22.82
C TYR A 117 -1.84 -3.05 -22.47
N ASN A 118 -0.73 -3.76 -22.69
CA ASN A 118 0.63 -3.34 -22.38
C ASN A 118 0.97 -3.20 -20.87
N ALA A 119 0.07 -3.58 -19.97
CA ALA A 119 0.35 -3.63 -18.53
C ALA A 119 0.59 -5.07 -18.08
N PRO A 120 1.54 -5.32 -17.14
CA PRO A 120 1.71 -6.63 -16.54
C PRO A 120 0.43 -7.06 -15.82
N LYS A 121 0.01 -8.33 -16.01
CA LYS A 121 -1.16 -8.87 -15.30
C LYS A 121 -0.92 -9.02 -13.80
N LEU A 122 0.32 -9.18 -13.38
CA LEU A 122 0.75 -9.32 -11.99
C LEU A 122 1.71 -8.19 -11.59
N HIS A 123 1.50 -7.64 -10.41
CA HIS A 123 2.44 -6.77 -9.70
C HIS A 123 2.64 -7.29 -8.27
N ILE A 124 3.88 -7.41 -7.82
CA ILE A 124 4.22 -7.82 -6.45
C ILE A 124 4.84 -6.64 -5.71
N GLN A 125 4.24 -6.26 -4.59
CA GLN A 125 4.81 -5.29 -3.66
C GLN A 125 5.44 -6.04 -2.50
N VAL A 126 6.76 -5.99 -2.40
CA VAL A 126 7.50 -6.60 -1.29
C VAL A 126 7.80 -5.53 -0.25
N SER A 127 7.47 -5.85 0.99
CA SER A 127 7.74 -4.98 2.14
C SER A 127 9.15 -5.20 2.64
N TYR A 128 10.04 -4.19 2.45
CA TYR A 128 11.44 -4.23 2.88
C TYR A 128 11.93 -2.83 3.20
N ASP A 129 12.43 -2.62 4.43
CA ASP A 129 12.80 -1.29 4.92
C ASP A 129 14.24 -0.88 4.56
N GLY A 130 14.99 -1.77 3.92
CA GLY A 130 16.42 -1.57 3.65
C GLY A 130 17.30 -1.94 4.85
N ALA A 131 18.51 -2.43 4.59
CA ALA A 131 19.51 -2.61 5.64
C ALA A 131 20.07 -1.23 6.06
N PRO A 132 20.41 -0.99 7.33
CA PRO A 132 20.35 -1.91 8.47
C PRO A 132 18.99 -1.95 9.18
N ILE A 133 17.99 -1.18 8.73
CA ILE A 133 16.73 -0.93 9.47
C ILE A 133 15.86 -2.20 9.54
N ASN A 134 15.77 -2.95 8.44
CA ASN A 134 14.82 -4.05 8.31
C ASN A 134 14.96 -5.12 9.41
N SER A 135 16.17 -5.36 9.89
CA SER A 135 16.42 -6.33 10.94
C SER A 135 15.77 -5.98 12.27
N SER A 136 15.70 -4.69 12.61
CA SER A 136 15.08 -4.20 13.84
C SER A 136 13.59 -3.91 13.70
N THR A 137 13.14 -3.57 12.50
CA THR A 137 11.74 -3.18 12.27
C THR A 137 10.85 -4.33 11.85
N ARG A 138 11.42 -5.40 11.24
CA ARG A 138 10.66 -6.51 10.65
C ARG A 138 11.22 -7.89 11.04
N PRO A 139 11.36 -8.20 12.34
CA PRO A 139 11.78 -9.54 12.77
C PRO A 139 10.70 -10.58 12.45
N ASP A 140 11.10 -11.86 12.38
CA ASP A 140 10.14 -12.97 12.35
C ASP A 140 9.46 -13.16 13.71
N VAL A 141 8.56 -14.13 13.81
CA VAL A 141 7.82 -14.46 15.06
C VAL A 141 8.75 -14.88 16.21
N ASN A 142 9.99 -15.30 15.93
CA ASN A 142 11.00 -15.70 16.90
C ASN A 142 12.03 -14.60 17.16
N GLY A 143 11.81 -13.39 16.64
CA GLY A 143 12.73 -12.25 16.78
C GLY A 143 13.97 -12.32 15.89
N LYS A 144 14.03 -13.24 14.91
CA LYS A 144 15.18 -13.39 14.02
C LYS A 144 15.18 -12.31 12.93
N ASN A 145 16.39 -11.90 12.54
CA ASN A 145 16.62 -11.00 11.43
C ASN A 145 16.17 -11.61 10.09
N THR A 146 15.31 -10.91 9.37
CA THR A 146 14.75 -11.33 8.07
C THR A 146 15.38 -10.65 6.88
N SER A 147 16.29 -9.68 7.08
CA SER A 147 16.81 -8.80 6.03
C SER A 147 17.42 -9.58 4.87
N GLN A 148 18.34 -10.51 5.16
CA GLN A 148 19.05 -11.25 4.11
C GLN A 148 18.12 -12.20 3.35
N LEU A 149 17.18 -12.86 4.05
CA LEU A 149 16.18 -13.72 3.43
C LEU A 149 15.35 -12.93 2.41
N VAL A 150 14.75 -11.82 2.85
CA VAL A 150 13.88 -10.99 2.00
C VAL A 150 14.67 -10.39 0.84
N LYS A 151 15.88 -9.89 1.09
CA LYS A 151 16.75 -9.33 0.05
C LYS A 151 17.10 -10.36 -1.03
N ASN A 152 17.41 -11.59 -0.65
CA ASN A 152 17.71 -12.66 -1.59
C ASN A 152 16.47 -13.05 -2.41
N ASN A 153 15.32 -13.18 -1.75
CA ASN A 153 14.06 -13.53 -2.42
C ASN A 153 13.63 -12.45 -3.42
N ILE A 154 13.84 -11.16 -3.11
CA ILE A 154 13.57 -10.07 -4.05
C ILE A 154 14.46 -10.18 -5.30
N ARG A 155 15.77 -10.47 -5.13
CA ARG A 155 16.67 -10.66 -6.27
C ARG A 155 16.23 -11.81 -7.15
N GLU A 156 15.91 -12.94 -6.54
CA GLU A 156 15.44 -14.12 -7.26
C GLU A 156 14.11 -13.87 -7.99
N LEU A 157 13.19 -13.12 -7.41
CA LEU A 157 11.98 -12.70 -8.11
C LEU A 157 12.29 -11.83 -9.32
N PHE A 158 13.27 -10.90 -9.24
CA PHE A 158 13.72 -10.12 -10.40
C PHE A 158 14.34 -11.02 -11.48
N ASP A 159 15.23 -11.93 -11.09
CA ASP A 159 15.90 -12.85 -11.99
C ASP A 159 14.90 -13.78 -12.71
N ASN A 160 13.80 -14.12 -12.05
CA ASN A 160 12.67 -14.87 -12.62
C ASN A 160 11.67 -13.99 -13.42
N GLY A 161 11.95 -12.71 -13.62
CA GLY A 161 11.15 -11.82 -14.46
C GLY A 161 9.83 -11.32 -13.86
N TYR A 162 9.69 -11.36 -12.53
CA TYR A 162 8.52 -10.79 -11.86
C TYR A 162 8.54 -9.27 -11.86
N ASN A 163 7.36 -8.66 -11.98
CA ASN A 163 7.19 -7.22 -11.87
C ASN A 163 7.04 -6.83 -10.38
N ILE A 164 8.07 -6.21 -9.82
CA ILE A 164 8.19 -5.97 -8.38
C ILE A 164 8.34 -4.49 -8.07
N SER A 165 7.74 -4.07 -6.98
CA SER A 165 8.10 -2.84 -6.27
C SER A 165 8.48 -3.12 -4.83
N ILE A 166 9.43 -2.37 -4.29
CA ILE A 166 9.80 -2.44 -2.88
C ILE A 166 9.14 -1.27 -2.14
N LYS A 167 8.46 -1.61 -1.04
CA LYS A 167 7.84 -0.65 -0.13
C LYS A 167 8.52 -0.72 1.22
N SER A 168 8.97 0.42 1.75
CA SER A 168 9.44 0.55 3.12
C SER A 168 8.47 1.40 3.95
N THR A 169 8.47 1.17 5.27
CA THR A 169 7.72 1.98 6.21
C THR A 169 8.65 2.93 6.93
N VAL A 170 8.36 4.23 6.81
CA VAL A 170 9.12 5.31 7.43
C VAL A 170 8.41 5.76 8.71
N THR A 171 9.15 5.76 9.80
CA THR A 171 8.70 6.20 11.13
C THR A 171 9.57 7.33 11.64
N PRO A 172 9.15 8.07 12.68
CA PRO A 172 10.00 9.06 13.33
C PRO A 172 11.36 8.53 13.81
N ASP A 173 11.45 7.23 14.12
CA ASP A 173 12.66 6.62 14.64
C ASP A 173 13.64 6.18 13.55
N ASN A 174 13.14 5.89 12.33
CA ASN A 174 13.97 5.32 11.28
C ASN A 174 14.25 6.25 10.09
N PHE A 175 13.57 7.40 9.97
CA PHE A 175 13.72 8.29 8.81
C PHE A 175 15.17 8.77 8.57
N LYS A 176 15.96 8.88 9.62
CA LYS A 176 17.39 9.25 9.52
C LYS A 176 18.23 8.25 8.71
N TYR A 177 17.78 7.01 8.63
CA TYR A 177 18.43 5.95 7.86
C TYR A 177 17.88 5.81 6.42
N LEU A 178 16.92 6.65 6.04
CA LEU A 178 16.28 6.57 4.73
C LEU A 178 17.28 6.69 3.55
N PRO A 179 18.35 7.53 3.62
CA PRO A 179 19.36 7.54 2.58
C PRO A 179 20.13 6.21 2.45
N ASP A 180 20.43 5.54 3.55
CA ASP A 180 21.13 4.25 3.54
C ASP A 180 20.22 3.12 3.09
N ALA A 181 18.94 3.17 3.48
CA ALA A 181 17.90 2.28 2.98
C ALA A 181 17.72 2.42 1.46
N TYR A 182 17.77 3.65 0.95
CA TYR A 182 17.75 3.92 -0.48
C TYR A 182 18.92 3.23 -1.20
N ASP A 183 20.14 3.39 -0.71
CA ASP A 183 21.34 2.79 -1.33
C ASP A 183 21.25 1.25 -1.32
N ASP A 184 20.81 0.66 -0.21
CA ASP A 184 20.62 -0.79 -0.09
C ASP A 184 19.53 -1.31 -1.04
N ILE A 185 18.36 -0.68 -1.05
CA ILE A 185 17.24 -1.05 -1.92
C ILE A 185 17.64 -0.85 -3.39
N ARG A 186 18.33 0.24 -3.72
CA ARG A 186 18.81 0.49 -5.08
C ARG A 186 19.77 -0.60 -5.56
N SER A 187 20.58 -1.17 -4.66
CA SER A 187 21.51 -2.27 -4.98
C SER A 187 20.83 -3.60 -5.33
N ILE A 188 19.55 -3.73 -5.04
CA ILE A 188 18.75 -4.94 -5.34
C ILE A 188 18.18 -4.87 -6.76
N TYR A 189 17.73 -3.69 -7.18
CA TYR A 189 17.13 -3.50 -8.49
C TYR A 189 18.16 -3.58 -9.62
N PRO A 190 17.80 -4.15 -10.78
CA PRO A 190 18.59 -4.02 -12.00
C PRO A 190 18.85 -2.53 -12.33
N GLU A 191 19.94 -2.24 -13.01
CA GLU A 191 20.26 -0.86 -13.39
C GLU A 191 19.19 -0.24 -14.28
N GLY A 192 18.76 0.96 -13.95
CA GLY A 192 17.73 1.69 -14.71
C GLY A 192 16.30 1.21 -14.46
N TYR A 193 16.09 0.24 -13.59
CA TYR A 193 14.78 -0.28 -13.25
C TYR A 193 14.42 -0.05 -11.78
N GLY A 194 13.12 -0.13 -11.51
CA GLY A 194 12.56 -0.16 -10.18
C GLY A 194 11.96 1.15 -9.74
N VAL A 195 11.05 1.02 -8.77
CA VAL A 195 10.42 2.13 -8.08
C VAL A 195 10.45 1.84 -6.59
N TYR A 196 10.96 2.78 -5.82
CA TYR A 196 11.02 2.71 -4.38
C TYR A 196 9.90 3.54 -3.77
N PHE A 197 9.01 2.90 -3.02
CA PHE A 197 7.90 3.53 -2.33
C PHE A 197 8.11 3.54 -0.81
N PRO A 198 8.73 4.56 -0.24
CA PRO A 198 8.65 4.76 1.19
C PRO A 198 7.27 5.29 1.55
N THR A 199 6.59 4.61 2.45
CA THR A 199 5.33 5.07 3.02
C THR A 199 5.52 5.42 4.47
N ILE A 200 4.74 6.40 4.93
CA ILE A 200 4.77 6.79 6.34
C ILE A 200 3.87 5.85 7.12
N ASP A 201 4.29 5.54 8.34
CA ASP A 201 3.39 4.91 9.30
C ASP A 201 2.28 5.89 9.69
N TYR A 202 1.06 5.58 9.24
CA TYR A 202 -0.14 6.38 9.52
C TYR A 202 -0.80 6.01 10.86
N TYR A 203 -0.43 4.89 11.44
CA TYR A 203 -1.15 4.29 12.57
C TYR A 203 -0.46 4.52 13.91
N ASN A 204 0.77 4.98 13.88
CA ASN A 204 1.53 5.24 15.09
C ASN A 204 1.37 6.69 15.55
N GLU A 205 1.03 6.87 16.83
CA GLU A 205 1.00 8.16 17.53
C GLU A 205 2.40 8.73 17.79
N TYR A 206 3.43 8.20 17.12
CA TYR A 206 4.84 8.62 17.26
C TYR A 206 5.08 9.98 16.62
N SER A 207 4.57 11.03 17.24
CA SER A 207 4.97 12.40 16.89
C SER A 207 5.89 13.02 17.93
N ILE A 208 6.34 12.25 18.93
CA ILE A 208 7.07 12.77 20.08
C ILE A 208 8.55 12.47 19.88
N GLY A 209 9.35 13.53 19.65
CA GLY A 209 10.80 13.48 19.83
C GLY A 209 11.70 13.49 18.59
N TYR A 210 11.17 13.49 17.36
CA TYR A 210 12.02 13.68 16.18
C TYR A 210 12.40 15.15 15.97
N LYS A 211 13.58 15.37 15.40
CA LYS A 211 14.05 16.71 15.01
C LYS A 211 13.76 16.94 13.54
N ILE A 212 13.13 18.07 13.23
CA ILE A 212 12.81 18.43 11.83
C ILE A 212 14.09 18.65 11.00
N GLU A 213 15.17 19.07 11.65
CA GLU A 213 16.48 19.25 11.04
C GLU A 213 17.02 17.92 10.52
N ASP A 214 16.95 16.84 11.32
CA ASP A 214 17.40 15.50 10.92
C ASP A 214 16.58 14.95 9.74
N LEU A 215 15.27 15.27 9.70
CA LEU A 215 14.41 14.92 8.57
C LEU A 215 14.85 15.67 7.30
N ASN A 216 15.09 16.98 7.41
CA ASN A 216 15.55 17.79 6.28
C ASN A 216 16.93 17.32 5.76
N ASP A 217 17.86 17.00 6.64
CA ASP A 217 19.17 16.48 6.28
C ASP A 217 19.06 15.14 5.54
N SER A 218 18.21 14.24 6.02
CA SER A 218 17.95 12.96 5.35
C SER A 218 17.37 13.15 3.96
N MET A 219 16.43 14.10 3.80
CA MET A 219 15.85 14.41 2.51
C MET A 219 16.85 15.06 1.54
N ILE A 220 17.76 15.91 2.03
CA ILE A 220 18.83 16.49 1.20
C ILE A 220 19.81 15.42 0.70
N LYS A 221 20.22 14.50 1.60
CA LYS A 221 21.09 13.37 1.24
C LYS A 221 20.42 12.45 0.21
N LEU A 222 19.10 12.21 0.36
CA LEU A 222 18.32 11.44 -0.60
C LEU A 222 18.25 12.14 -1.97
N ALA A 223 18.01 13.46 -1.97
CA ALA A 223 17.96 14.24 -3.21
C ALA A 223 19.29 14.22 -3.99
N ALA A 224 20.43 14.22 -3.30
CA ALA A 224 21.74 14.11 -3.95
C ALA A 224 21.89 12.75 -4.67
N ARG A 225 21.40 11.66 -4.05
CA ARG A 225 21.38 10.32 -4.67
C ARG A 225 20.46 10.26 -5.88
N GLU A 226 19.27 10.82 -5.75
CA GLU A 226 18.29 10.89 -6.85
C GLU A 226 18.78 11.76 -8.01
N ALA A 227 19.43 12.87 -7.74
CA ALA A 227 20.03 13.71 -8.80
C ALA A 227 21.06 12.92 -9.61
N SER A 228 21.91 12.14 -8.94
CA SER A 228 22.90 11.27 -9.59
C SER A 228 22.21 10.16 -10.40
N TYR A 229 21.19 9.55 -9.86
CA TYR A 229 20.40 8.52 -10.53
C TYR A 229 19.68 9.08 -11.76
N PHE A 230 19.00 10.24 -11.61
CA PHE A 230 18.30 10.89 -12.71
C PHE A 230 19.23 11.27 -13.86
N LYS A 231 20.42 11.80 -13.57
CA LYS A 231 21.43 12.12 -14.60
C LYS A 231 21.87 10.89 -15.39
N LYS A 232 21.91 9.71 -14.76
CA LYS A 232 22.30 8.45 -15.41
C LYS A 232 21.19 7.82 -16.22
N PHE A 233 19.93 7.83 -15.71
CA PHE A 233 18.84 7.03 -16.24
C PHE A 233 17.64 7.84 -16.75
N ASN A 234 17.66 9.16 -16.60
CA ASN A 234 16.58 10.10 -16.98
C ASN A 234 15.22 9.76 -16.34
N GLN A 235 15.23 9.19 -15.14
CA GLN A 235 14.05 8.84 -14.34
C GLN A 235 14.37 8.91 -12.85
N PHE A 236 13.34 9.08 -12.00
CA PHE A 236 13.50 9.00 -10.57
C PHE A 236 13.32 7.56 -10.08
N PHE A 237 14.14 7.15 -9.12
CA PHE A 237 13.96 5.88 -8.42
C PHE A 237 13.00 6.04 -7.22
N PHE A 238 13.07 7.19 -6.55
CA PHE A 238 12.22 7.53 -5.40
C PHE A 238 10.87 8.07 -5.90
N ALA A 239 9.80 7.29 -5.69
CA ALA A 239 8.48 7.55 -6.27
C ALA A 239 7.90 8.94 -5.97
N TRP A 240 8.26 9.53 -4.82
CA TRP A 240 7.77 10.84 -4.43
C TRP A 240 8.33 12.00 -5.26
N PHE A 241 9.40 11.77 -6.00
CA PHE A 241 10.01 12.80 -6.84
C PHE A 241 9.45 12.82 -8.26
N GLU A 242 8.62 11.88 -8.66
CA GLU A 242 7.93 11.96 -9.95
C GLU A 242 6.98 13.17 -10.04
N LYS A 243 6.90 13.78 -11.22
CA LYS A 243 6.22 15.07 -11.46
C LYS A 243 4.71 15.06 -11.22
N ASN A 244 4.03 13.92 -11.37
CA ASN A 244 2.56 13.83 -11.43
C ASN A 244 1.94 13.11 -10.22
N ASN A 245 2.50 13.25 -9.03
CA ASN A 245 2.00 12.58 -7.83
C ASN A 245 0.80 13.29 -7.16
N ASN A 246 -0.13 13.87 -7.92
CA ASN A 246 -1.45 14.27 -7.40
C ASN A 246 -2.34 13.03 -7.23
N ARG A 247 -1.93 12.10 -6.38
CA ARG A 247 -2.76 10.93 -6.07
C ARG A 247 -3.77 11.30 -5.00
N ILE A 248 -5.03 11.35 -5.40
CA ILE A 248 -6.16 11.40 -4.46
C ILE A 248 -6.39 9.99 -3.97
N CYS A 249 -6.62 9.81 -2.67
CA CYS A 249 -6.99 8.52 -2.09
C CYS A 249 -8.28 8.00 -2.73
N SER A 250 -8.26 6.78 -3.25
CA SER A 250 -9.40 6.13 -3.92
C SER A 250 -10.27 5.29 -2.97
N ALA A 251 -9.97 5.30 -1.66
CA ALA A 251 -10.74 4.56 -0.65
C ALA A 251 -12.24 4.86 -0.74
N GLY A 252 -13.06 3.82 -0.89
CA GLY A 252 -14.51 3.90 -1.00
C GLY A 252 -15.04 4.48 -2.31
N LYS A 253 -14.15 4.89 -3.23
CA LYS A 253 -14.52 5.41 -4.55
C LYS A 253 -14.18 4.42 -5.66
N ASP A 254 -12.90 4.16 -5.86
CA ASP A 254 -12.39 3.25 -6.87
C ASP A 254 -11.75 2.01 -6.23
N MET A 255 -12.03 1.79 -4.92
CA MET A 255 -11.42 0.74 -4.10
C MET A 255 -12.36 0.31 -2.99
N ILE A 256 -12.39 -1.01 -2.73
CA ILE A 256 -12.96 -1.62 -1.53
C ILE A 256 -11.98 -2.65 -0.95
N ALA A 257 -12.19 -3.03 0.31
CA ALA A 257 -11.50 -4.14 0.95
C ALA A 257 -12.52 -5.13 1.51
N ILE A 258 -12.29 -6.42 1.30
CA ILE A 258 -13.13 -7.52 1.77
C ILE A 258 -12.33 -8.28 2.83
N ASP A 259 -12.89 -8.39 4.03
CA ASP A 259 -12.29 -9.12 5.14
C ASP A 259 -12.57 -10.64 5.06
N THR A 260 -11.90 -11.42 5.89
CA THR A 260 -12.03 -12.88 5.96
C THR A 260 -13.46 -13.35 6.23
N ASN A 261 -14.27 -12.55 6.95
CA ASN A 261 -15.67 -12.78 7.27
C ASN A 261 -16.66 -12.19 6.23
N LEU A 262 -16.13 -11.68 5.09
CA LEU A 262 -16.88 -11.05 3.98
C LEU A 262 -17.39 -9.64 4.26
N ASP A 263 -17.03 -9.00 5.35
CA ASP A 263 -17.32 -7.60 5.58
C ASP A 263 -16.57 -6.72 4.57
N ILE A 264 -17.22 -5.66 4.09
CA ILE A 264 -16.70 -4.74 3.09
C ILE A 264 -16.41 -3.39 3.71
N TYR A 265 -15.22 -2.90 3.45
CA TYR A 265 -14.71 -1.61 3.91
C TYR A 265 -14.22 -0.75 2.74
N PRO A 266 -14.14 0.59 2.89
CA PRO A 266 -13.65 1.49 1.83
C PRO A 266 -12.19 1.24 1.42
N CYS A 267 -11.36 0.69 2.30
CA CYS A 267 -9.98 0.27 2.02
C CYS A 267 -9.45 -0.65 3.13
N HIS A 268 -8.31 -1.26 2.86
CA HIS A 268 -7.64 -2.13 3.83
C HIS A 268 -7.24 -1.42 5.14
N GLY A 269 -7.04 -0.10 5.15
CA GLY A 269 -6.75 0.66 6.37
C GLY A 269 -7.99 0.92 7.24
N ALA A 270 -9.19 0.74 6.71
CA ALA A 270 -10.43 1.01 7.43
C ALA A 270 -10.89 -0.16 8.32
N TYR A 271 -10.54 -1.39 7.94
CA TYR A 271 -11.01 -2.58 8.64
C TYR A 271 -10.24 -2.88 9.94
N PHE A 272 -9.10 -2.23 10.16
CA PHE A 272 -8.31 -2.37 11.39
C PHE A 272 -8.86 -1.58 12.58
N GLU A 273 -9.85 -0.75 12.35
CA GLU A 273 -10.54 -0.03 13.40
C GLU A 273 -11.60 -0.94 14.03
N ASP A 274 -11.63 -1.02 15.36
CA ASP A 274 -12.63 -1.84 16.09
C ASP A 274 -14.05 -1.30 16.00
N SER A 275 -14.31 -0.27 15.20
CA SER A 275 -15.62 0.31 15.01
C SER A 275 -16.19 -0.10 13.65
N ASN A 276 -17.46 -0.50 13.63
CA ASN A 276 -18.24 -0.67 12.40
C ASN A 276 -18.48 0.66 11.65
N ASP A 277 -17.76 1.69 12.05
CA ASP A 277 -17.91 3.05 11.54
C ASP A 277 -17.58 3.19 10.06
N HIS A 278 -16.77 2.28 9.52
CA HIS A 278 -16.38 2.24 8.12
C HIS A 278 -16.98 1.06 7.36
N LEU A 279 -17.78 0.24 8.02
CA LEU A 279 -18.43 -0.91 7.37
C LEU A 279 -19.40 -0.39 6.29
N ILE A 280 -19.21 -0.85 5.06
CA ILE A 280 -20.14 -0.58 3.94
C ILE A 280 -21.29 -1.61 3.97
N GLY A 281 -20.98 -2.87 4.21
CA GLY A 281 -21.92 -3.98 4.28
C GLY A 281 -21.17 -5.32 4.31
N ASN A 282 -21.88 -6.41 4.04
CA ASN A 282 -21.33 -7.76 3.96
C ASN A 282 -21.71 -8.39 2.62
N LEU A 283 -20.82 -9.23 2.04
CA LEU A 283 -21.11 -9.91 0.75
C LEU A 283 -22.34 -10.83 0.78
N ASN A 284 -22.87 -11.15 1.95
CA ASN A 284 -24.11 -11.90 2.06
C ASN A 284 -25.36 -11.01 1.95
N ASP A 285 -25.21 -9.69 1.91
CA ASP A 285 -26.34 -8.76 1.81
C ASP A 285 -26.84 -8.72 0.36
N THR A 286 -28.14 -8.84 0.18
CA THR A 286 -28.77 -8.93 -1.17
C THR A 286 -28.65 -7.65 -1.99
N ASN A 287 -28.38 -6.51 -1.34
CA ASN A 287 -28.26 -5.18 -1.96
C ASN A 287 -26.82 -4.63 -1.94
N ILE A 288 -25.82 -5.48 -1.76
CA ILE A 288 -24.44 -5.03 -1.51
C ILE A 288 -23.85 -4.17 -2.64
N LEU A 289 -24.19 -4.45 -3.89
CA LEU A 289 -23.73 -3.63 -5.04
C LEU A 289 -24.34 -2.21 -4.99
N ASP A 290 -25.59 -2.09 -4.56
CA ASP A 290 -26.27 -0.79 -4.40
C ASP A 290 -25.64 0.00 -3.24
N GLU A 291 -25.33 -0.67 -2.13
CA GLU A 291 -24.65 -0.05 -0.97
C GLU A 291 -23.24 0.45 -1.35
N ILE A 292 -22.48 -0.34 -2.09
CA ILE A 292 -21.15 0.08 -2.58
C ILE A 292 -21.28 1.30 -3.51
N ASN A 293 -22.23 1.27 -4.45
CA ASN A 293 -22.45 2.37 -5.38
C ASN A 293 -22.98 3.63 -4.65
N TYR A 294 -23.87 3.45 -3.68
CA TYR A 294 -24.34 4.54 -2.82
C TYR A 294 -23.21 5.18 -2.04
N HIS A 295 -22.37 4.35 -1.39
CA HIS A 295 -21.20 4.83 -0.64
C HIS A 295 -20.23 5.60 -1.54
N LYS A 296 -19.92 5.06 -2.73
CA LYS A 296 -19.07 5.71 -3.73
C LYS A 296 -19.58 7.10 -4.13
N ASN A 297 -20.88 7.25 -4.34
CA ASN A 297 -21.48 8.50 -4.81
C ASN A 297 -21.71 9.51 -3.68
N ASN A 298 -21.80 9.05 -2.44
CA ASN A 298 -22.08 9.89 -1.27
C ASN A 298 -20.85 10.07 -0.37
N LEU A 299 -19.67 9.64 -0.79
CA LEU A 299 -18.43 9.77 -0.03
C LEU A 299 -18.09 11.25 0.21
N ASN A 300 -18.39 11.74 1.40
CA ASN A 300 -18.06 13.11 1.79
C ASN A 300 -16.62 13.18 2.29
N ILE A 301 -15.72 13.59 1.41
CA ILE A 301 -14.29 13.78 1.73
C ILE A 301 -14.10 15.13 2.38
N TYR A 302 -14.05 15.16 3.70
CA TYR A 302 -13.73 16.38 4.42
C TYR A 302 -12.27 16.79 4.20
N THR A 303 -12.05 18.05 3.84
CA THR A 303 -10.71 18.63 3.76
C THR A 303 -10.49 19.54 4.96
N PRO A 304 -9.59 19.18 5.91
CA PRO A 304 -9.28 20.01 7.06
C PRO A 304 -8.89 21.45 6.65
N LYS A 305 -9.25 22.45 7.47
CA LYS A 305 -8.92 23.86 7.18
C LYS A 305 -7.43 24.06 6.89
N ILE A 306 -6.56 23.43 7.66
CA ILE A 306 -5.10 23.47 7.45
C ILE A 306 -4.66 22.91 6.08
N CYS A 307 -5.44 22.00 5.50
CA CYS A 307 -5.15 21.40 4.20
C CYS A 307 -5.72 22.19 3.02
N GLN A 308 -6.68 23.11 3.25
CA GLN A 308 -7.34 23.87 2.18
C GLN A 308 -6.35 24.80 1.46
N ASN A 309 -5.43 25.43 2.21
CA ASN A 309 -4.42 26.34 1.69
C ASN A 309 -3.01 25.73 1.66
N CYS A 310 -2.89 24.40 1.81
CA CYS A 310 -1.60 23.72 1.80
C CYS A 310 -1.09 23.55 0.38
N SER A 311 0.11 24.07 0.11
CA SER A 311 0.79 23.95 -1.18
C SER A 311 1.43 22.58 -1.44
N THR A 312 1.40 21.68 -0.45
CA THR A 312 1.99 20.33 -0.59
C THR A 312 1.05 19.45 -1.41
N ASN A 313 1.45 19.14 -2.64
CA ASN A 313 0.66 18.37 -3.61
C ASN A 313 0.96 16.86 -3.62
N ILE A 314 1.95 16.41 -2.85
CA ILE A 314 2.36 15.00 -2.77
C ILE A 314 1.74 14.25 -1.58
N CYS A 315 1.04 14.95 -0.68
CA CYS A 315 0.38 14.33 0.46
C CYS A 315 -0.85 13.54 0.01
N TYR A 316 -0.96 12.28 0.42
CA TYR A 316 -2.08 11.39 0.06
C TYR A 316 -3.44 11.81 0.61
N LYS A 317 -3.49 12.70 1.59
CA LYS A 317 -4.75 13.14 2.21
C LYS A 317 -5.67 11.95 2.53
N CYS A 318 -5.15 11.00 3.31
CA CYS A 318 -5.87 9.76 3.63
C CYS A 318 -7.27 10.05 4.20
N ASN A 319 -8.31 9.52 3.55
CA ASN A 319 -9.69 9.76 3.94
C ASN A 319 -10.06 9.02 5.23
N ILE A 320 -9.47 7.84 5.47
CA ILE A 320 -9.73 7.03 6.67
C ILE A 320 -9.16 7.70 7.91
N ILE A 321 -7.95 8.24 7.84
CA ILE A 321 -7.37 9.00 8.96
C ILE A 321 -8.24 10.23 9.27
N LYS A 322 -8.72 10.92 8.24
CA LYS A 322 -9.63 12.06 8.43
C LYS A 322 -10.92 11.64 9.13
N TYR A 323 -11.48 10.49 8.76
CA TYR A 323 -12.70 9.98 9.35
C TYR A 323 -12.47 9.46 10.78
N LYS A 324 -11.37 8.75 11.04
CA LYS A 324 -10.96 8.29 12.37
C LYS A 324 -10.92 9.43 13.38
N TYR A 325 -10.40 10.58 12.97
CA TYR A 325 -10.31 11.75 13.83
C TYR A 325 -11.60 12.59 13.86
N SER A 326 -12.54 12.42 12.92
CA SER A 326 -13.79 13.21 12.85
C SER A 326 -14.89 12.78 13.81
N LYS A 327 -14.99 11.49 14.15
CA LYS A 327 -16.07 10.95 15.01
C LYS A 327 -15.87 11.16 16.51
N LYS A 328 -14.65 11.36 16.98
CA LYS A 328 -14.45 11.84 18.34
C LYS A 328 -14.73 13.34 18.31
N ASN A 329 -15.62 13.87 19.17
CA ASN A 329 -15.91 15.31 19.33
C ASN A 329 -14.66 16.20 19.53
N THR A 330 -13.48 15.60 19.52
CA THR A 330 -12.14 16.19 19.52
C THR A 330 -11.60 16.49 18.12
N TYR A 331 -12.41 16.37 17.06
CA TYR A 331 -11.99 16.57 15.67
C TYR A 331 -11.33 17.94 15.41
N ASN A 332 -11.94 19.01 15.95
CA ASN A 332 -11.36 20.35 15.86
C ASN A 332 -10.12 20.52 16.74
N GLU A 333 -10.04 19.81 17.85
CA GLU A 333 -8.93 19.93 18.81
C GLU A 333 -7.72 19.11 18.36
N ARG A 334 -7.89 17.85 17.93
CA ARG A 334 -6.74 17.02 17.51
C ARG A 334 -6.16 17.42 16.16
N TRP A 335 -6.97 17.85 15.17
CA TRP A 335 -6.44 18.45 13.96
C TRP A 335 -5.91 19.88 14.19
N ASN A 336 -6.39 20.60 15.18
CA ASN A 336 -5.77 21.82 15.63
C ASN A 336 -4.50 21.56 16.46
N ASP A 337 -4.42 20.46 17.21
CA ASP A 337 -3.18 19.97 17.82
C ASP A 337 -2.19 19.43 16.79
N TYR A 338 -2.66 18.84 15.69
CA TYR A 338 -1.88 18.59 14.49
C TYR A 338 -1.43 19.90 13.80
N SER A 339 -2.04 21.05 14.08
CA SER A 339 -1.54 22.36 13.64
C SER A 339 -0.19 22.73 14.27
N ASN A 340 0.14 22.15 15.41
CA ASN A 340 1.42 22.32 16.10
C ASN A 340 2.55 21.37 15.65
N GLN A 341 2.48 20.80 14.43
CA GLN A 341 3.48 20.04 13.69
C GLN A 341 3.35 18.51 13.74
N PRO A 342 2.38 17.90 13.06
CA PRO A 342 2.31 16.47 12.95
C PRO A 342 3.46 15.96 12.08
N TRP A 343 4.09 14.87 12.52
CA TRP A 343 5.11 14.14 11.79
C TRP A 343 4.76 13.96 10.30
N LEU A 344 3.55 13.49 10.02
CA LEU A 344 3.01 13.30 8.68
C LEU A 344 3.11 14.56 7.79
N CYS A 345 2.64 15.71 8.29
CA CYS A 345 2.68 16.97 7.55
C CYS A 345 4.11 17.44 7.33
N ASN A 346 4.97 17.33 8.33
CA ASN A 346 6.37 17.74 8.24
C ASN A 346 7.15 16.89 7.26
N TYR A 347 6.92 15.58 7.27
CA TYR A 347 7.51 14.67 6.29
C TYR A 347 7.15 15.09 4.86
N TYR A 348 5.85 15.19 4.53
CA TYR A 348 5.43 15.57 3.18
C TYR A 348 5.85 16.99 2.78
N LYS A 349 5.86 17.95 3.71
CA LYS A 349 6.38 19.29 3.44
C LYS A 349 7.87 19.26 3.13
N SER A 350 8.66 18.48 3.88
CA SER A 350 10.10 18.32 3.64
C SER A 350 10.37 17.65 2.29
N VAL A 351 9.70 16.54 1.98
CA VAL A 351 9.80 15.88 0.68
C VAL A 351 9.43 16.82 -0.46
N ASN A 352 8.34 17.59 -0.33
CA ASN A 352 7.91 18.54 -1.37
C ASN A 352 8.91 19.67 -1.57
N LYS A 353 9.47 20.22 -0.50
CA LYS A 353 10.50 21.26 -0.56
C LYS A 353 11.73 20.78 -1.31
N VAL A 354 12.19 19.58 -1.00
CA VAL A 354 13.37 18.97 -1.63
C VAL A 354 13.09 18.62 -3.09
N LYS A 355 11.90 18.06 -3.39
CA LYS A 355 11.44 17.82 -4.75
C LYS A 355 11.50 19.07 -5.61
N LEU A 356 10.93 20.18 -5.14
CA LEU A 356 10.92 21.46 -5.88
C LEU A 356 12.34 22.00 -6.12
N ALA A 357 13.24 21.85 -5.13
CA ALA A 357 14.64 22.22 -5.29
C ALA A 357 15.36 21.35 -6.33
N LEU A 358 15.12 20.04 -6.28
CA LEU A 358 15.70 19.08 -7.23
C LEU A 358 15.25 19.35 -8.67
N TYR A 359 13.98 19.66 -8.89
CA TYR A 359 13.46 20.03 -10.21
C TYR A 359 14.11 21.29 -10.78
N LYS A 360 14.39 22.31 -9.96
CA LYS A 360 15.09 23.53 -10.39
C LYS A 360 16.55 23.27 -10.80
N ILE A 361 17.14 22.19 -10.31
CA ILE A 361 18.55 21.84 -10.62
C ILE A 361 18.63 20.94 -11.86
N LEU A 362 17.61 20.11 -12.10
CA LEU A 362 17.61 19.12 -13.17
C LEU A 362 16.95 19.60 -14.47
N PHE A 363 16.05 20.56 -14.36
CA PHE A 363 15.27 21.16 -15.47
C PHE A 363 15.33 22.67 -15.47
#